data_65a5ba58a23ec5640096501fcdb10a14
#
_entry.id   65a5ba58a23ec5640096501fcdb10a14
#
_cell.length_a   1.000
_cell.length_b   1.000
_cell.length_c   1.000
_cell.angle_alpha   90.00
_cell.angle_beta   90.00
_cell.angle_gamma   90.00
#
_symmetry.space_group_name_H-M   'P 1'
#
loop_
_entity.id
_entity.type
_entity.pdbx_description
1 polymer ?
#
loop_
_entity_poly.entity_id
_entity_poly.type
_entity_poly.pdbx_seq_one_letter_code
_entity_poly.pdbx_strand_id
1 'polypeptide(L)'
;MSVRHVLTASDEPTDVVVARSYGGIVTAQAAAGVDAVRHLLLMSSYLPEVGQSLSSFGGEEPAPFLDIDPEGGTFTVRPEALAETFLQDCGPEIQRQALDRTARQSLAVLEQPVQSAAWQHVPSTYLVCVQDQGTPADLQREFAGQSASVVELDAGHHPFLSQPAEVRDLIVGL
;
A
#
# COMPACT_ATOMS: atom_id res chain seq x y z
N MET A 1 9.63 -12.96 -10.08
CA MET A 1 10.39 -11.70 -10.35
C MET A 1 10.11 -10.75 -9.21
N SER A 2 11.13 -10.18 -8.52
CA SER A 2 10.91 -9.26 -7.40
C SER A 2 10.67 -7.84 -7.89
N VAL A 3 10.02 -7.00 -7.07
CA VAL A 3 9.83 -5.57 -7.37
C VAL A 3 11.17 -4.88 -7.64
N ARG A 4 12.18 -5.10 -6.79
CA ARG A 4 13.51 -4.56 -7.01
C ARG A 4 14.10 -4.93 -8.39
N HIS A 5 13.91 -6.17 -8.82
CA HIS A 5 14.39 -6.60 -10.15
C HIS A 5 13.72 -5.78 -11.27
N VAL A 6 12.42 -5.49 -11.14
CA VAL A 6 11.70 -4.64 -12.12
C VAL A 6 12.29 -3.22 -12.14
N LEU A 7 12.52 -2.63 -10.97
CA LEU A 7 13.04 -1.27 -10.84
C LEU A 7 14.49 -1.13 -11.36
N THR A 8 15.26 -2.22 -11.37
CA THR A 8 16.67 -2.22 -11.80
C THR A 8 16.91 -2.80 -13.19
N ALA A 9 15.89 -3.37 -13.82
CA ALA A 9 16.03 -4.05 -15.12
C ALA A 9 15.89 -3.11 -16.34
N SER A 10 15.43 -1.88 -16.13
CA SER A 10 15.26 -0.87 -17.18
C SER A 10 16.40 0.15 -17.12
N ASP A 11 16.96 0.49 -18.28
CA ASP A 11 17.89 1.62 -18.42
C ASP A 11 17.14 2.97 -18.45
N GLU A 12 15.80 2.94 -18.56
CA GLU A 12 14.97 4.11 -18.49
C GLU A 12 14.68 4.48 -17.04
N PRO A 13 14.72 5.77 -16.67
CA PRO A 13 14.41 6.19 -15.30
C PRO A 13 12.97 5.83 -14.93
N THR A 14 12.79 5.30 -13.73
CA THR A 14 11.47 5.13 -13.12
C THR A 14 11.15 6.37 -12.33
N ASP A 15 10.45 7.32 -12.93
CA ASP A 15 10.23 8.61 -12.29
C ASP A 15 9.40 8.49 -11.01
N VAL A 16 8.30 7.75 -11.04
CA VAL A 16 7.41 7.58 -9.90
C VAL A 16 7.13 6.11 -9.62
N VAL A 17 7.34 5.69 -8.38
CA VAL A 17 6.86 4.40 -7.88
C VAL A 17 5.60 4.62 -7.05
N VAL A 18 4.50 4.01 -7.48
CA VAL A 18 3.22 4.09 -6.79
C VAL A 18 3.06 2.87 -5.89
N ALA A 19 2.85 3.11 -4.61
CA ALA A 19 2.62 2.05 -3.62
C ALA A 19 1.31 2.29 -2.86
N ARG A 20 0.57 1.23 -2.60
CA ARG A 20 -0.67 1.27 -1.83
C ARG A 20 -0.65 0.22 -0.73
N SER A 21 -1.11 0.58 0.48
CA SER A 21 -1.27 -0.34 1.61
C SER A 21 0.04 -1.08 1.92
N TYR A 22 0.03 -2.42 1.97
CA TYR A 22 1.22 -3.25 2.12
C TYR A 22 2.33 -2.96 1.08
N GLY A 23 1.96 -2.42 -0.08
CA GLY A 23 2.92 -2.01 -1.11
C GLY A 23 3.98 -1.02 -0.61
N GLY A 24 3.68 -0.22 0.41
CA GLY A 24 4.67 0.66 1.05
C GLY A 24 5.81 -0.10 1.72
N ILE A 25 5.50 -1.20 2.40
CA ILE A 25 6.50 -2.10 3.01
C ILE A 25 7.41 -2.70 1.93
N VAL A 26 6.81 -3.18 0.84
CA VAL A 26 7.55 -3.73 -0.30
C VAL A 26 8.43 -2.66 -0.95
N THR A 27 7.89 -1.47 -1.18
CA THR A 27 8.60 -0.36 -1.84
C THR A 27 9.70 0.21 -0.96
N ALA A 28 9.49 0.30 0.36
CA ALA A 28 10.51 0.75 1.31
C ALA A 28 11.82 -0.05 1.14
N GLN A 29 11.71 -1.36 0.93
CA GLN A 29 12.89 -2.21 0.72
C GLN A 29 13.33 -2.25 -0.76
N ALA A 30 12.40 -2.34 -1.70
CA ALA A 30 12.72 -2.55 -3.11
C ALA A 30 13.36 -1.33 -3.77
N ALA A 31 12.94 -0.11 -3.42
CA ALA A 31 13.41 1.13 -4.01
C ALA A 31 14.69 1.69 -3.35
N ALA A 32 15.10 1.16 -2.20
CA ALA A 32 16.26 1.68 -1.48
C ALA A 32 17.55 1.53 -2.32
N GLY A 33 18.24 2.66 -2.54
CA GLY A 33 19.49 2.70 -3.33
C GLY A 33 19.28 2.36 -4.82
N VAL A 34 18.10 2.63 -5.35
CA VAL A 34 17.80 2.54 -6.80
C VAL A 34 17.73 3.97 -7.36
N ASP A 35 18.79 4.42 -7.99
CA ASP A 35 18.94 5.81 -8.47
C ASP A 35 17.90 6.20 -9.54
N ALA A 36 17.34 5.20 -10.24
CA ALA A 36 16.27 5.40 -11.21
C ALA A 36 14.95 5.85 -10.58
N VAL A 37 14.73 5.58 -9.28
CA VAL A 37 13.49 5.97 -8.59
C VAL A 37 13.63 7.39 -8.05
N ARG A 38 12.84 8.31 -8.59
CA ARG A 38 12.90 9.74 -8.26
C ARG A 38 11.85 10.19 -7.27
N HIS A 39 10.71 9.51 -7.23
CA HIS A 39 9.60 9.88 -6.36
C HIS A 39 8.79 8.65 -5.93
N LEU A 40 8.23 8.70 -4.72
CA LEU A 40 7.28 7.69 -4.23
C LEU A 40 5.90 8.34 -4.07
N LEU A 41 4.87 7.76 -4.68
CA LEU A 41 3.48 8.07 -4.36
C LEU A 41 2.93 6.96 -3.45
N LEU A 42 2.62 7.32 -2.22
CA LEU A 42 2.18 6.41 -1.16
C LEU A 42 0.69 6.65 -0.90
N MET A 43 -0.17 5.69 -1.23
CA MET A 43 -1.63 5.80 -1.08
C MET A 43 -2.12 4.87 0.02
N SER A 44 -2.72 5.38 1.09
CA SER A 44 -3.17 4.56 2.24
C SER A 44 -2.10 3.53 2.66
N SER A 45 -0.85 3.93 2.69
CA SER A 45 0.30 3.03 2.67
C SER A 45 1.03 3.02 4.01
N TYR A 46 1.64 1.89 4.35
CA TYR A 46 2.50 1.80 5.52
C TYR A 46 3.89 2.36 5.22
N LEU A 47 4.47 3.08 6.16
CA LEU A 47 5.85 3.59 6.13
C LEU A 47 6.68 2.94 7.23
N PRO A 48 7.27 1.78 7.00
CA PRO A 48 8.05 1.09 8.02
C PRO A 48 9.41 1.73 8.20
N GLU A 49 9.84 1.86 9.46
CA GLU A 49 11.24 2.02 9.83
C GLU A 49 12.01 0.71 9.63
N VAL A 50 13.33 0.80 9.49
CA VAL A 50 14.18 -0.40 9.43
C VAL A 50 13.97 -1.25 10.68
N GLY A 51 13.72 -2.55 10.46
CA GLY A 51 13.39 -3.51 11.51
C GLY A 51 11.89 -3.68 11.79
N GLN A 52 11.03 -2.81 11.26
CA GLN A 52 9.58 -3.00 11.36
C GLN A 52 9.05 -3.92 10.25
N SER A 53 7.96 -4.60 10.57
CA SER A 53 7.15 -5.43 9.65
C SER A 53 5.72 -4.92 9.62
N LEU A 54 4.83 -5.54 8.83
CA LEU A 54 3.42 -5.16 8.84
C LEU A 54 2.77 -5.34 10.22
N SER A 55 3.12 -6.42 10.93
CA SER A 55 2.62 -6.67 12.30
C SER A 55 3.03 -5.60 13.31
N SER A 56 4.09 -4.83 13.04
CA SER A 56 4.47 -3.69 13.88
C SER A 56 3.42 -2.58 13.95
N PHE A 57 2.49 -2.54 13.01
CA PHE A 57 1.40 -1.55 12.92
C PHE A 57 0.04 -2.11 13.32
N GLY A 58 -0.02 -3.40 13.65
CA GLY A 58 -1.22 -4.10 14.09
C GLY A 58 -1.37 -4.13 15.60
N GLY A 59 -2.53 -4.63 16.07
CA GLY A 59 -2.74 -5.01 17.45
C GLY A 59 -2.15 -6.40 17.77
N GLU A 60 -2.36 -6.86 19.01
CA GLU A 60 -1.94 -8.20 19.46
C GLU A 60 -2.68 -9.33 18.73
N GLU A 61 -3.90 -9.05 18.25
CA GLU A 61 -4.70 -10.01 17.51
C GLU A 61 -4.72 -9.69 16.01
N PRO A 62 -4.82 -10.72 15.16
CA PRO A 62 -4.99 -10.52 13.73
C PRO A 62 -6.24 -9.68 13.42
N ALA A 63 -6.15 -8.84 12.40
CA ALA A 63 -7.27 -8.00 11.99
C ALA A 63 -8.52 -8.86 11.66
N PRO A 64 -9.71 -8.49 12.12
CA PRO A 64 -10.92 -9.31 12.03
C PRO A 64 -11.38 -9.58 10.58
N PHE A 65 -10.92 -8.77 9.65
CA PHE A 65 -11.20 -8.94 8.21
C PHE A 65 -10.33 -10.01 7.55
N LEU A 66 -9.35 -10.60 8.25
CA LEU A 66 -8.51 -11.66 7.68
C LEU A 66 -9.15 -13.03 7.83
N ASP A 67 -9.06 -13.83 6.78
CA ASP A 67 -9.26 -15.27 6.76
C ASP A 67 -7.90 -15.95 6.78
N ILE A 68 -7.53 -16.52 7.94
CA ILE A 68 -6.23 -17.12 8.19
C ILE A 68 -6.35 -18.63 8.10
N ASP A 69 -5.44 -19.24 7.35
CA ASP A 69 -5.19 -20.68 7.31
C ASP A 69 -3.83 -20.97 7.97
N PRO A 70 -3.80 -21.30 9.27
CA PRO A 70 -2.55 -21.56 9.98
C PRO A 70 -1.81 -22.81 9.48
N GLU A 71 -2.54 -23.83 9.04
CA GLU A 71 -1.95 -25.08 8.55
C GLU A 71 -1.31 -24.89 7.18
N GLY A 72 -1.97 -24.14 6.28
CA GLY A 72 -1.44 -23.77 4.98
C GLY A 72 -0.44 -22.60 5.03
N GLY A 73 -0.27 -21.95 6.18
CA GLY A 73 0.62 -20.81 6.35
C GLY A 73 0.22 -19.60 5.50
N THR A 74 -1.08 -19.42 5.25
CA THR A 74 -1.59 -18.39 4.33
C THR A 74 -2.75 -17.59 4.91
N PHE A 75 -3.02 -16.42 4.32
CA PHE A 75 -4.20 -15.62 4.64
C PHE A 75 -4.77 -14.96 3.38
N THR A 76 -6.01 -14.51 3.48
CA THR A 76 -6.67 -13.61 2.52
C THR A 76 -7.60 -12.66 3.27
N VAL A 77 -8.14 -11.67 2.59
CA VAL A 77 -9.22 -10.84 3.13
C VAL A 77 -10.54 -11.56 2.89
N ARG A 78 -11.41 -11.58 3.91
CA ARG A 78 -12.75 -12.17 3.79
C ARG A 78 -13.55 -11.43 2.72
N PRO A 79 -14.29 -12.12 1.84
CA PRO A 79 -15.03 -11.49 0.75
C PRO A 79 -15.95 -10.35 1.18
N GLU A 80 -16.67 -10.53 2.29
CA GLU A 80 -17.58 -9.54 2.86
C GLU A 80 -16.82 -8.29 3.30
N ALA A 81 -15.71 -8.49 4.03
CA ALA A 81 -14.86 -7.41 4.50
C ALA A 81 -14.14 -6.68 3.35
N LEU A 82 -13.79 -7.40 2.27
CA LEU A 82 -13.21 -6.75 1.10
C LEU A 82 -14.17 -5.72 0.51
N ALA A 83 -15.45 -6.07 0.35
CA ALA A 83 -16.46 -5.17 -0.20
C ALA A 83 -16.77 -4.01 0.76
N GLU A 84 -16.95 -4.30 2.05
CA GLU A 84 -17.45 -3.35 3.04
C GLU A 84 -16.35 -2.41 3.57
N THR A 85 -15.10 -2.90 3.69
CA THR A 85 -14.00 -2.17 4.33
C THR A 85 -13.04 -1.54 3.32
N PHE A 86 -12.78 -2.23 2.21
CA PHE A 86 -11.75 -1.82 1.26
C PHE A 86 -12.28 -1.28 -0.06
N LEU A 87 -13.53 -1.59 -0.42
CA LEU A 87 -14.15 -1.23 -1.69
C LEU A 87 -15.52 -0.56 -1.50
N GLN A 88 -15.81 -0.03 -0.31
CA GLN A 88 -17.11 0.54 0.05
C GLN A 88 -17.53 1.74 -0.83
N ASP A 89 -16.55 2.44 -1.41
CA ASP A 89 -16.75 3.57 -2.33
C ASP A 89 -16.70 3.16 -3.82
N CYS A 90 -16.56 1.85 -4.10
CA CYS A 90 -16.54 1.32 -5.46
C CYS A 90 -17.90 0.77 -5.87
N GLY A 91 -18.25 0.91 -7.13
CA GLY A 91 -19.47 0.32 -7.68
C GLY A 91 -19.46 -1.23 -7.66
N PRO A 92 -20.64 -1.88 -7.68
CA PRO A 92 -20.76 -3.33 -7.48
C PRO A 92 -20.01 -4.17 -8.53
N GLU A 93 -19.87 -3.69 -9.75
CA GLU A 93 -19.10 -4.39 -10.78
C GLU A 93 -17.61 -4.41 -10.47
N ILE A 94 -17.05 -3.30 -9.94
CA ILE A 94 -15.65 -3.21 -9.51
C ILE A 94 -15.43 -4.13 -8.32
N GLN A 95 -16.35 -4.14 -7.34
CA GLN A 95 -16.28 -5.03 -6.19
C GLN A 95 -16.25 -6.50 -6.62
N ARG A 96 -17.14 -6.90 -7.54
CA ARG A 96 -17.16 -8.26 -8.08
C ARG A 96 -15.85 -8.64 -8.78
N GLN A 97 -15.32 -7.76 -9.64
CA GLN A 97 -14.07 -8.01 -10.35
C GLN A 97 -12.86 -8.10 -9.39
N ALA A 98 -12.88 -7.33 -8.32
CA ALA A 98 -11.83 -7.40 -7.30
C ALA A 98 -11.89 -8.72 -6.53
N LEU A 99 -13.09 -9.17 -6.14
CA LEU A 99 -13.31 -10.46 -5.49
C LEU A 99 -12.79 -11.63 -6.34
N ASP A 100 -13.08 -11.61 -7.64
CA ASP A 100 -12.62 -12.65 -8.58
C ASP A 100 -11.09 -12.73 -8.71
N ARG A 101 -10.37 -11.70 -8.28
CA ARG A 101 -8.90 -11.60 -8.36
C ARG A 101 -8.19 -11.74 -7.02
N THR A 102 -8.93 -11.96 -5.94
CA THR A 102 -8.29 -12.19 -4.64
C THR A 102 -7.48 -13.47 -4.65
N ALA A 103 -6.34 -13.43 -3.96
CA ALA A 103 -5.46 -14.58 -3.80
C ALA A 103 -4.99 -14.66 -2.36
N ARG A 104 -4.68 -15.87 -1.92
CA ARG A 104 -4.05 -16.06 -0.60
C ARG A 104 -2.59 -15.65 -0.66
N GLN A 105 -2.12 -15.05 0.44
CA GLN A 105 -0.73 -14.66 0.65
C GLN A 105 -0.10 -15.49 1.78
N SER A 106 1.21 -15.61 1.79
CA SER A 106 1.94 -16.24 2.88
C SER A 106 1.83 -15.42 4.16
N LEU A 107 1.56 -16.04 5.29
CA LEU A 107 1.59 -15.40 6.61
C LEU A 107 2.97 -14.81 6.95
N ALA A 108 4.05 -15.39 6.41
CA ALA A 108 5.40 -14.91 6.66
C ALA A 108 5.61 -13.44 6.24
N VAL A 109 4.83 -12.91 5.30
CA VAL A 109 4.98 -11.49 4.88
C VAL A 109 4.54 -10.51 5.96
N LEU A 110 3.69 -10.93 6.90
CA LEU A 110 3.22 -10.08 7.99
C LEU A 110 4.34 -9.78 8.99
N GLU A 111 5.22 -10.76 9.22
CA GLU A 111 6.28 -10.72 10.22
C GLU A 111 7.65 -10.35 9.65
N GLN A 112 7.79 -10.27 8.33
CA GLN A 112 9.07 -10.01 7.69
C GLN A 112 9.50 -8.55 7.88
N PRO A 113 10.58 -8.27 8.66
CA PRO A 113 11.03 -6.91 8.89
C PRO A 113 11.73 -6.36 7.64
N VAL A 114 11.53 -5.07 7.35
CA VAL A 114 12.29 -4.39 6.31
C VAL A 114 13.72 -4.12 6.75
N GLN A 115 14.65 -4.21 5.82
CA GLN A 115 16.07 -3.96 6.05
C GLN A 115 16.50 -2.58 5.54
N SER A 116 15.60 -1.86 4.89
CA SER A 116 15.83 -0.51 4.37
C SER A 116 14.50 0.23 4.24
N ALA A 117 14.56 1.57 4.28
CA ALA A 117 13.40 2.45 4.23
C ALA A 117 13.64 3.54 3.16
N ALA A 118 13.32 3.23 1.90
CA ALA A 118 13.56 4.13 0.77
C ALA A 118 12.91 5.51 0.94
N TRP A 119 11.74 5.57 1.60
CA TRP A 119 10.99 6.80 1.84
C TRP A 119 11.75 7.84 2.69
N GLN A 120 12.79 7.42 3.44
CA GLN A 120 13.66 8.33 4.19
C GLN A 120 14.65 9.11 3.30
N HIS A 121 14.86 8.67 2.07
CA HIS A 121 15.86 9.20 1.15
C HIS A 121 15.32 9.61 -0.21
N VAL A 122 14.19 9.01 -0.62
CA VAL A 122 13.51 9.34 -1.86
C VAL A 122 12.34 10.28 -1.54
N PRO A 123 12.22 11.42 -2.23
CA PRO A 123 11.08 12.32 -2.05
C PRO A 123 9.76 11.55 -2.21
N SER A 124 8.78 11.87 -1.36
CA SER A 124 7.50 11.17 -1.39
C SER A 124 6.32 12.12 -1.26
N THR A 125 5.24 11.76 -1.91
CA THR A 125 3.89 12.33 -1.71
C THR A 125 3.03 11.27 -1.06
N TYR A 126 2.38 11.61 0.04
CA TYR A 126 1.42 10.71 0.68
C TYR A 126 -0.01 11.14 0.32
N LEU A 127 -0.79 10.22 -0.23
CA LEU A 127 -2.21 10.38 -0.49
C LEU A 127 -2.99 9.73 0.66
N VAL A 128 -3.55 10.59 1.53
CA VAL A 128 -4.45 10.18 2.60
C VAL A 128 -5.84 9.97 2.02
N CYS A 129 -6.38 8.77 2.17
CA CYS A 129 -7.74 8.42 1.79
C CYS A 129 -8.65 8.56 3.02
N VAL A 130 -9.43 9.64 3.09
CA VAL A 130 -10.13 10.00 4.34
C VAL A 130 -11.32 9.11 4.68
N GLN A 131 -11.84 8.34 3.71
CA GLN A 131 -12.93 7.38 3.91
C GLN A 131 -12.42 5.93 4.06
N ASP A 132 -11.11 5.74 4.15
CA ASP A 132 -10.52 4.39 4.27
C ASP A 132 -10.87 3.75 5.61
N GLN A 133 -11.47 2.56 5.56
CA GLN A 133 -11.84 1.78 6.73
C GLN A 133 -10.85 0.64 7.03
N GLY A 134 -9.94 0.34 6.09
CA GLY A 134 -8.90 -0.67 6.25
C GLY A 134 -7.64 -0.12 6.93
N THR A 135 -7.24 1.11 6.57
CA THR A 135 -6.16 1.85 7.22
C THR A 135 -6.73 3.20 7.65
N PRO A 136 -7.08 3.39 8.92
CA PRO A 136 -7.75 4.60 9.39
C PRO A 136 -7.01 5.89 9.01
N ALA A 137 -7.75 6.94 8.64
CA ALA A 137 -7.19 8.20 8.15
C ALA A 137 -6.21 8.84 9.15
N ASP A 138 -6.44 8.70 10.46
CA ASP A 138 -5.53 9.25 11.48
C ASP A 138 -4.17 8.55 11.45
N LEU A 139 -4.13 7.22 11.31
CA LEU A 139 -2.88 6.49 11.12
C LEU A 139 -2.19 6.89 9.81
N GLN A 140 -2.96 7.09 8.73
CA GLN A 140 -2.41 7.58 7.48
C GLN A 140 -1.78 8.97 7.63
N ARG A 141 -2.39 9.87 8.41
CA ARG A 141 -1.84 11.21 8.70
C ARG A 141 -0.54 11.16 9.50
N GLU A 142 -0.40 10.19 10.41
CA GLU A 142 0.86 9.97 11.13
C GLU A 142 2.00 9.61 10.14
N PHE A 143 1.74 8.71 9.20
CA PHE A 143 2.71 8.39 8.14
C PHE A 143 2.94 9.58 7.21
N ALA A 144 1.88 10.26 6.80
CA ALA A 144 1.96 11.41 5.91
C ALA A 144 2.83 12.54 6.46
N GLY A 145 2.87 12.72 7.78
CA GLY A 145 3.74 13.69 8.46
C GLY A 145 5.24 13.48 8.23
N GLN A 146 5.63 12.32 7.70
CA GLN A 146 7.02 11.99 7.37
C GLN A 146 7.32 12.13 5.86
N SER A 147 6.32 12.40 5.04
CA SER A 147 6.45 12.58 3.59
C SER A 147 6.77 14.02 3.22
N ALA A 148 7.37 14.23 2.03
CA ALA A 148 7.72 15.57 1.55
C ALA A 148 6.47 16.41 1.22
N SER A 149 5.40 15.78 0.78
CA SER A 149 4.10 16.42 0.53
C SER A 149 2.95 15.49 0.87
N VAL A 150 1.79 16.10 1.18
CA VAL A 150 0.59 15.39 1.59
C VAL A 150 -0.59 15.90 0.77
N VAL A 151 -1.40 14.97 0.28
CA VAL A 151 -2.68 15.23 -0.38
C VAL A 151 -3.75 14.44 0.35
N GLU A 152 -4.91 15.02 0.62
CA GLU A 152 -6.07 14.29 1.12
C GLU A 152 -7.12 14.14 0.01
N LEU A 153 -7.69 12.96 -0.10
CA LEU A 153 -8.74 12.64 -1.06
C LEU A 153 -9.92 12.00 -0.33
N ASP A 154 -11.12 12.45 -0.65
CA ASP A 154 -12.37 11.87 -0.15
C ASP A 154 -12.67 10.53 -0.85
N ALA A 155 -11.87 9.51 -0.54
CA ALA A 155 -11.90 8.19 -1.14
C ALA A 155 -11.64 7.10 -0.10
N GLY A 156 -12.03 5.86 -0.43
CA GLY A 156 -11.71 4.65 0.31
C GLY A 156 -10.30 4.13 0.01
N HIS A 157 -10.04 2.90 0.42
CA HIS A 157 -8.71 2.26 0.37
C HIS A 157 -8.12 2.08 -1.03
N HIS A 158 -8.95 2.11 -2.07
CA HIS A 158 -8.54 1.91 -3.48
C HIS A 158 -8.91 3.11 -4.36
N PRO A 159 -8.34 4.31 -4.12
CA PRO A 159 -8.73 5.52 -4.82
C PRO A 159 -8.56 5.41 -6.35
N PHE A 160 -7.61 4.63 -6.82
CA PHE A 160 -7.41 4.37 -8.25
C PHE A 160 -8.54 3.55 -8.91
N LEU A 161 -9.42 2.93 -8.10
CA LEU A 161 -10.63 2.24 -8.58
C LEU A 161 -11.87 3.11 -8.47
N SER A 162 -12.01 3.88 -7.40
CA SER A 162 -13.18 4.73 -7.15
C SER A 162 -13.07 6.11 -7.82
N GLN A 163 -11.85 6.68 -7.86
CA GLN A 163 -11.56 8.02 -8.36
C GLN A 163 -10.30 8.03 -9.26
N PRO A 164 -10.30 7.27 -10.37
CA PRO A 164 -9.11 7.10 -11.22
C PRO A 164 -8.62 8.39 -11.87
N ALA A 165 -9.50 9.37 -12.09
CA ALA A 165 -9.11 10.65 -12.70
C ALA A 165 -8.24 11.48 -11.75
N GLU A 166 -8.64 11.57 -10.50
CA GLU A 166 -7.94 12.29 -9.44
C GLU A 166 -6.55 11.68 -9.19
N VAL A 167 -6.48 10.35 -9.13
CA VAL A 167 -5.20 9.65 -8.95
C VAL A 167 -4.29 9.83 -10.16
N ARG A 168 -4.84 9.76 -11.39
CA ARG A 168 -4.08 10.04 -12.63
C ARG A 168 -3.51 11.45 -12.60
N ASP A 169 -4.33 12.46 -12.29
CA ASP A 169 -3.92 13.85 -12.31
C ASP A 169 -2.84 14.11 -11.24
N LEU A 170 -2.94 13.46 -10.08
CA LEU A 170 -1.89 13.49 -9.06
C LEU A 170 -0.58 12.90 -9.61
N ILE A 171 -0.60 11.71 -10.22
CA ILE A 171 0.60 11.06 -10.77
C ILE A 171 1.25 11.93 -11.85
N VAL A 172 0.45 12.53 -12.73
CA VAL A 172 0.97 13.39 -13.83
C VAL A 172 1.56 14.70 -13.30
N GLY A 173 1.13 15.16 -12.13
CA GLY A 173 1.63 16.38 -11.49
C GLY A 173 2.92 16.20 -10.66
N LEU A 174 3.40 14.96 -10.48
CA LEU A 174 4.64 14.63 -9.76
C LEU A 174 5.86 14.68 -10.67
#